data_c03242bae61c3b5cc86d12169a21b3ec
#
_entry.id   c03242bae61c3b5cc86d12169a21b3ec
#
_cell.length_a   1.000
_cell.length_b   1.000
_cell.length_c   1.000
_cell.angle_alpha   90.00
_cell.angle_beta   90.00
_cell.angle_gamma   90.00
#
_symmetry.space_group_name_H-M   'P 1'
#
loop_
_entity.id
_entity.type
_entity.pdbx_description
1 polymer ?
#
loop_
_entity_poly.entity_id
_entity_poly.type
_entity_poly.pdbx_seq_one_letter_code
_entity_poly.pdbx_strand_id
1 'polypeptide(L)'
;CRKLFPWISLEGAKYLFVGTHLKANILEGNNLADITPIRLTTSAGDVTFAGKANTLSSGITATDTTIPLTSSTGFPASGTIQIGSETINYASVSGNNLIGATRGAESTTAATHSSSDAVLCATLTITDTSHGAVQNDFVTFSGASSLGGNITATVLNQEYQVANLINANSYTIKAKDTSNNTVFANSSDSGNGGSSVVGAYQLNTGLDVFVQADGWGVGTWGAGGFGSSTSLSFTNQLRLWSADNFGEDLILHARGG
;
A
#
# COMPACT_ATOMS: atom_id res chain seq x y z
N CYS A 1 15.69 11.55 -1.78
CA CYS A 1 16.46 11.45 -0.54
C CYS A 1 16.24 12.69 0.32
N ARG A 2 16.03 12.52 1.63
CA ARG A 2 15.78 13.61 2.60
C ARG A 2 16.96 13.82 3.55
N LYS A 3 17.77 12.77 3.77
CA LYS A 3 18.96 12.82 4.59
C LYS A 3 19.95 11.75 4.13
N LEU A 4 21.20 12.13 4.04
CA LEU A 4 22.35 11.23 3.97
C LEU A 4 23.23 11.52 5.17
N PHE A 5 23.68 10.46 5.85
CA PHE A 5 24.57 10.59 6.99
C PHE A 5 25.58 9.42 6.99
N PRO A 6 26.85 9.67 6.66
CA PRO A 6 27.89 8.66 6.70
C PRO A 6 28.51 8.56 8.10
N TRP A 7 28.85 7.33 8.54
CA TRP A 7 29.69 7.13 9.73
C TRP A 7 30.54 5.87 9.59
N ILE A 8 31.49 5.71 10.48
CA ILE A 8 32.43 4.58 10.50
C ILE A 8 32.35 3.95 11.89
N SER A 9 32.22 2.62 11.97
CA SER A 9 32.31 1.90 13.24
C SER A 9 33.76 1.87 13.78
N LEU A 10 33.90 1.48 15.03
CA LEU A 10 35.22 1.30 15.66
C LEU A 10 36.04 0.20 14.95
N GLU A 11 35.37 -0.76 14.33
CA GLU A 11 36.01 -1.82 13.53
C GLU A 11 36.37 -1.37 12.10
N GLY A 12 36.05 -0.13 11.74
CA GLY A 12 36.33 0.45 10.42
C GLY A 12 35.31 0.16 9.34
N ALA A 13 34.16 -0.46 9.67
CA ALA A 13 33.06 -0.63 8.73
C ALA A 13 32.44 0.73 8.38
N LYS A 14 32.15 0.92 7.10
CA LYS A 14 31.59 2.20 6.57
C LYS A 14 30.12 2.03 6.31
N TYR A 15 29.33 2.92 6.88
CA TYR A 15 27.88 2.96 6.76
C TYR A 15 27.41 4.28 6.18
N LEU A 16 26.28 4.22 5.47
CA LEU A 16 25.57 5.40 4.98
C LEU A 16 24.09 5.27 5.33
N PHE A 17 23.58 6.14 6.20
CA PHE A 17 22.16 6.30 6.41
C PHE A 17 21.53 7.02 5.23
N VAL A 18 20.39 6.49 4.74
CA VAL A 18 19.59 7.03 3.63
C VAL A 18 18.15 7.18 4.11
N GLY A 19 17.75 8.39 4.47
CA GLY A 19 16.38 8.73 4.84
C GLY A 19 15.58 9.25 3.65
N THR A 20 14.38 8.71 3.43
CA THR A 20 13.43 9.15 2.42
C THR A 20 12.12 9.63 3.07
N HIS A 21 11.13 10.05 2.29
CA HIS A 21 9.80 10.32 2.83
C HIS A 21 9.05 9.05 3.23
N LEU A 22 9.46 7.89 2.71
CA LEU A 22 8.84 6.59 2.97
C LEU A 22 9.58 5.80 4.06
N LYS A 23 10.91 5.70 3.97
CA LYS A 23 11.72 4.74 4.72
C LYS A 23 13.06 5.31 5.20
N ALA A 24 13.61 4.65 6.20
CA ALA A 24 14.96 4.79 6.71
C ALA A 24 15.77 3.55 6.35
N ASN A 25 16.92 3.73 5.71
CA ASN A 25 17.78 2.62 5.29
C ASN A 25 19.23 2.85 5.69
N ILE A 26 19.97 1.77 5.84
CA ILE A 26 21.43 1.77 5.97
C ILE A 26 22.02 1.06 4.77
N LEU A 27 22.98 1.71 4.12
CA LEU A 27 23.82 1.11 3.10
C LEU A 27 25.16 0.69 3.72
N GLU A 28 25.49 -0.59 3.62
CA GLU A 28 26.79 -1.17 3.97
C GLU A 28 27.33 -1.94 2.75
N GLY A 29 28.41 -1.46 2.17
CA GLY A 29 28.90 -2.01 0.90
C GLY A 29 27.84 -1.92 -0.20
N ASN A 30 27.37 -3.07 -0.68
CA ASN A 30 26.28 -3.19 -1.67
C ASN A 30 24.94 -3.61 -1.04
N ASN A 31 24.87 -3.73 0.29
CA ASN A 31 23.64 -4.15 0.98
C ASN A 31 22.89 -2.92 1.49
N LEU A 32 21.61 -2.80 1.10
CA LEU A 32 20.69 -1.77 1.60
C LEU A 32 19.69 -2.42 2.55
N ALA A 33 19.85 -2.17 3.86
CA ALA A 33 18.97 -2.68 4.90
C ALA A 33 17.92 -1.64 5.29
N ASP A 34 16.65 -2.05 5.37
CA ASP A 34 15.56 -1.24 5.91
C ASP A 34 15.62 -1.27 7.44
N ILE A 35 15.74 -0.08 8.03
CA ILE A 35 15.78 0.14 9.48
C ILE A 35 14.62 1.05 9.93
N THR A 36 13.59 1.19 9.12
CA THR A 36 12.44 2.04 9.45
C THR A 36 11.80 1.56 10.76
N PRO A 37 11.65 2.42 11.78
CA PRO A 37 11.11 2.00 13.06
C PRO A 37 9.69 1.44 12.95
N ILE A 38 9.40 0.38 13.71
CA ILE A 38 8.04 -0.15 13.90
C ILE A 38 7.35 0.70 14.96
N ARG A 39 6.20 1.31 14.61
CA ARG A 39 5.40 2.12 15.54
C ARG A 39 4.33 1.32 16.26
N LEU A 40 3.88 0.22 15.65
CA LEU A 40 2.81 -0.63 16.18
C LEU A 40 3.03 -2.08 15.74
N THR A 41 2.91 -3.00 16.67
CA THR A 41 2.77 -4.43 16.40
C THR A 41 1.44 -4.87 16.99
N THR A 42 0.57 -5.46 16.19
CA THR A 42 -0.76 -5.92 16.62
C THR A 42 -0.67 -7.23 17.40
N SER A 43 -1.75 -7.58 18.11
CA SER A 43 -1.87 -8.91 18.72
C SER A 43 -2.15 -9.97 17.66
N ALA A 44 -1.82 -11.21 17.95
CA ALA A 44 -2.12 -12.34 17.09
C ALA A 44 -3.64 -12.48 16.90
N GLY A 45 -4.08 -12.50 15.64
CA GLY A 45 -5.48 -12.66 15.26
C GLY A 45 -6.29 -11.35 15.13
N ASP A 46 -5.70 -10.19 15.44
CA ASP A 46 -6.36 -8.89 15.22
C ASP A 46 -6.51 -8.57 13.74
N VAL A 47 -5.58 -9.05 12.92
CA VAL A 47 -5.54 -8.82 11.47
C VAL A 47 -6.26 -9.92 10.72
N THR A 48 -7.13 -9.55 9.78
CA THR A 48 -7.75 -10.50 8.84
C THR A 48 -7.64 -10.00 7.41
N PHE A 49 -7.66 -10.97 6.48
CA PHE A 49 -7.58 -10.73 5.04
C PHE A 49 -8.88 -11.15 4.36
N ALA A 50 -9.26 -10.45 3.28
CA ALA A 50 -10.35 -10.87 2.42
C ALA A 50 -9.92 -10.75 0.95
N GLY A 51 -9.82 -11.89 0.28
CA GLY A 51 -9.69 -12.01 -1.16
C GLY A 51 -11.05 -12.01 -1.85
N LYS A 52 -11.09 -11.64 -3.13
CA LYS A 52 -12.32 -11.65 -3.94
C LYS A 52 -12.08 -12.21 -5.33
N ALA A 53 -13.06 -12.97 -5.80
CA ALA A 53 -13.18 -13.40 -7.17
C ALA A 53 -14.67 -13.46 -7.55
N ASN A 54 -14.98 -13.30 -8.81
CA ASN A 54 -16.33 -13.41 -9.33
C ASN A 54 -16.30 -13.84 -10.81
N THR A 55 -17.39 -13.67 -11.54
CA THR A 55 -17.48 -13.91 -12.98
C THR A 55 -18.09 -12.72 -13.68
N LEU A 56 -17.81 -12.58 -14.96
CA LEU A 56 -18.48 -11.60 -15.82
C LEU A 56 -19.97 -11.94 -15.96
N SER A 57 -20.84 -10.96 -15.84
CA SER A 57 -22.28 -11.11 -16.09
C SER A 57 -22.63 -11.03 -17.59
N SER A 58 -21.80 -10.37 -18.38
CA SER A 58 -21.88 -10.29 -19.85
C SER A 58 -20.50 -10.19 -20.47
N GLY A 59 -20.37 -10.53 -21.75
CA GLY A 59 -19.09 -10.38 -22.47
C GLY A 59 -18.67 -8.92 -22.59
N ILE A 60 -17.35 -8.70 -22.70
CA ILE A 60 -16.72 -7.39 -22.88
C ILE A 60 -15.77 -7.42 -24.07
N THR A 61 -15.61 -6.27 -24.72
CA THR A 61 -14.62 -6.05 -25.79
C THR A 61 -13.28 -5.59 -25.20
N ALA A 62 -12.24 -5.55 -26.02
CA ALA A 62 -10.92 -5.07 -25.61
C ALA A 62 -10.88 -3.57 -25.24
N THR A 63 -11.90 -2.80 -25.61
CA THR A 63 -11.96 -1.34 -25.40
C THR A 63 -12.96 -0.93 -24.31
N ASP A 64 -13.73 -1.86 -23.76
CA ASP A 64 -14.70 -1.54 -22.71
C ASP A 64 -14.00 -1.09 -21.44
N THR A 65 -14.49 0.01 -20.88
CA THR A 65 -14.01 0.60 -19.62
C THR A 65 -14.92 0.29 -18.43
N THR A 66 -15.99 -0.48 -18.67
CA THR A 66 -16.90 -1.00 -17.65
C THR A 66 -16.85 -2.51 -17.66
N ILE A 67 -16.57 -3.12 -16.52
CA ILE A 67 -16.47 -4.57 -16.36
C ILE A 67 -17.67 -5.04 -15.54
N PRO A 68 -18.70 -5.65 -16.17
CA PRO A 68 -19.91 -6.08 -15.50
C PRO A 68 -19.70 -7.42 -14.77
N LEU A 69 -19.94 -7.46 -13.48
CA LEU A 69 -19.83 -8.65 -12.63
C LEU A 69 -21.21 -9.25 -12.33
N THR A 70 -21.27 -10.54 -12.03
CA THR A 70 -22.47 -11.16 -11.46
C THR A 70 -22.74 -10.61 -10.06
N SER A 71 -21.71 -10.26 -9.30
CA SER A 71 -21.80 -9.51 -8.05
C SER A 71 -20.47 -8.78 -7.78
N SER A 72 -20.54 -7.53 -7.38
CA SER A 72 -19.37 -6.77 -6.92
C SER A 72 -19.21 -6.79 -5.41
N THR A 73 -20.06 -7.51 -4.67
CA THR A 73 -20.05 -7.53 -3.21
C THR A 73 -18.68 -7.91 -2.66
N GLY A 74 -18.10 -7.00 -1.87
CA GLY A 74 -16.79 -7.16 -1.21
C GLY A 74 -15.59 -6.90 -2.14
N PHE A 75 -15.80 -6.51 -3.41
CA PHE A 75 -14.70 -5.95 -4.19
C PHE A 75 -14.29 -4.59 -3.60
N PRO A 76 -12.97 -4.31 -3.51
CA PRO A 76 -12.48 -2.98 -3.11
C PRO A 76 -13.01 -1.88 -4.04
N ALA A 77 -13.10 -0.64 -3.54
CA ALA A 77 -13.59 0.50 -4.32
C ALA A 77 -12.75 0.76 -5.58
N SER A 78 -11.48 0.42 -5.57
CA SER A 78 -10.59 0.42 -6.73
C SER A 78 -9.58 -0.71 -6.60
N GLY A 79 -8.97 -1.16 -7.70
CA GLY A 79 -8.02 -2.25 -7.61
C GLY A 79 -7.57 -2.82 -8.95
N THR A 80 -6.96 -4.00 -8.87
CA THR A 80 -6.43 -4.75 -10.02
C THR A 80 -7.11 -6.11 -10.08
N ILE A 81 -7.60 -6.47 -11.26
CA ILE A 81 -8.22 -7.76 -11.54
C ILE A 81 -7.51 -8.46 -12.70
N GLN A 82 -7.75 -9.75 -12.84
CA GLN A 82 -7.34 -10.55 -13.99
C GLN A 82 -8.54 -11.28 -14.58
N ILE A 83 -8.63 -11.29 -15.92
CA ILE A 83 -9.59 -12.09 -16.67
C ILE A 83 -8.79 -12.84 -17.74
N GLY A 84 -8.80 -14.17 -17.72
CA GLY A 84 -7.89 -14.96 -18.56
C GLY A 84 -6.42 -14.60 -18.30
N SER A 85 -5.71 -14.09 -19.31
CA SER A 85 -4.34 -13.60 -19.20
C SER A 85 -4.22 -12.07 -19.11
N GLU A 86 -5.34 -11.34 -19.16
CA GLU A 86 -5.34 -9.89 -19.13
C GLU A 86 -5.43 -9.36 -17.69
N THR A 87 -4.54 -8.44 -17.34
CA THR A 87 -4.62 -7.63 -16.11
C THR A 87 -5.32 -6.30 -16.41
N ILE A 88 -6.26 -5.93 -15.58
CA ILE A 88 -7.09 -4.73 -15.71
C ILE A 88 -7.09 -3.98 -14.39
N ASN A 89 -6.81 -2.68 -14.41
CA ASN A 89 -7.01 -1.80 -13.25
C ASN A 89 -8.38 -1.14 -13.36
N TYR A 90 -9.11 -1.01 -12.24
CA TYR A 90 -10.38 -0.29 -12.20
C TYR A 90 -10.33 0.81 -11.12
N ALA A 91 -11.04 1.90 -11.36
CA ALA A 91 -10.99 3.11 -10.55
C ALA A 91 -12.13 3.20 -9.51
N SER A 92 -13.28 2.56 -9.78
CA SER A 92 -14.44 2.62 -8.89
C SER A 92 -15.38 1.43 -9.10
N VAL A 93 -16.30 1.25 -8.15
CA VAL A 93 -17.40 0.26 -8.22
C VAL A 93 -18.72 1.00 -8.22
N SER A 94 -19.63 0.66 -9.16
CA SER A 94 -20.99 1.20 -9.22
C SER A 94 -21.99 0.09 -9.57
N GLY A 95 -22.92 -0.18 -8.65
CA GLY A 95 -23.74 -1.38 -8.74
C GLY A 95 -22.86 -2.64 -8.84
N ASN A 96 -23.14 -3.52 -9.78
CA ASN A 96 -22.30 -4.69 -10.04
C ASN A 96 -21.25 -4.48 -11.13
N ASN A 97 -20.82 -3.23 -11.36
CA ASN A 97 -19.83 -2.91 -12.38
C ASN A 97 -18.56 -2.34 -11.75
N LEU A 98 -17.41 -2.77 -12.26
CA LEU A 98 -16.13 -2.08 -12.05
C LEU A 98 -15.97 -1.04 -13.15
N ILE A 99 -15.75 0.21 -12.76
CA ILE A 99 -15.79 1.38 -13.65
C ILE A 99 -14.40 2.00 -13.79
N GLY A 100 -14.17 2.64 -14.96
CA GLY A 100 -12.89 3.29 -15.25
C GLY A 100 -11.76 2.27 -15.44
N ALA A 101 -12.08 1.17 -16.14
CA ALA A 101 -11.12 0.10 -16.37
C ALA A 101 -10.00 0.56 -17.34
N THR A 102 -8.75 0.41 -16.91
CA THR A 102 -7.56 0.49 -17.75
C THR A 102 -7.19 -0.91 -18.18
N ARG A 103 -7.38 -1.19 -19.46
CA ARG A 103 -7.19 -2.50 -20.07
C ARG A 103 -5.72 -2.79 -20.34
N GLY A 104 -5.32 -4.05 -20.37
CA GLY A 104 -3.94 -4.46 -20.69
C GLY A 104 -2.89 -3.92 -19.70
N ALA A 105 -3.22 -3.79 -18.43
CA ALA A 105 -2.31 -3.34 -17.39
C ALA A 105 -1.16 -4.34 -17.18
N GLU A 106 -0.08 -3.90 -16.53
CA GLU A 106 1.09 -4.74 -16.19
C GLU A 106 1.70 -5.47 -17.40
N SER A 107 1.77 -4.77 -18.53
CA SER A 107 2.33 -5.29 -19.79
C SER A 107 1.55 -6.48 -20.37
N THR A 108 0.30 -6.69 -19.99
CA THR A 108 -0.60 -7.63 -20.64
C THR A 108 -1.30 -6.99 -21.85
N THR A 109 -1.97 -7.79 -22.66
CA THR A 109 -2.69 -7.30 -23.85
C THR A 109 -4.18 -7.29 -23.58
N ALA A 110 -4.86 -6.19 -23.89
CA ALA A 110 -6.32 -6.10 -23.83
C ALA A 110 -6.98 -7.08 -24.81
N ALA A 111 -7.96 -7.84 -24.34
CA ALA A 111 -8.63 -8.90 -25.08
C ALA A 111 -10.17 -8.83 -24.90
N THR A 112 -10.88 -9.55 -25.75
CA THR A 112 -12.31 -9.82 -25.53
C THR A 112 -12.47 -10.95 -24.53
N HIS A 113 -13.50 -10.82 -23.66
CA HIS A 113 -13.83 -11.85 -22.68
C HIS A 113 -15.32 -12.18 -22.77
N SER A 114 -15.66 -13.44 -22.50
CA SER A 114 -17.02 -13.95 -22.58
C SER A 114 -17.76 -13.81 -21.25
N SER A 115 -19.10 -13.83 -21.33
CA SER A 115 -19.92 -14.00 -20.12
C SER A 115 -19.46 -15.24 -19.33
N SER A 116 -19.48 -15.17 -18.02
CA SER A 116 -19.07 -16.22 -17.09
C SER A 116 -17.54 -16.45 -16.99
N ASP A 117 -16.70 -15.71 -17.74
CA ASP A 117 -15.27 -15.75 -17.51
C ASP A 117 -14.93 -15.32 -16.07
N ALA A 118 -13.96 -16.02 -15.45
CA ALA A 118 -13.56 -15.73 -14.08
C ALA A 118 -12.85 -14.37 -13.98
N VAL A 119 -13.25 -13.58 -12.98
CA VAL A 119 -12.67 -12.31 -12.62
C VAL A 119 -11.98 -12.48 -11.26
N LEU A 120 -10.66 -12.47 -11.26
CA LEU A 120 -9.80 -12.69 -10.10
C LEU A 120 -9.28 -11.33 -9.60
N CYS A 121 -9.29 -11.07 -8.28
CA CYS A 121 -8.87 -9.78 -7.73
C CYS A 121 -7.53 -9.88 -7.02
N ALA A 122 -6.58 -9.02 -7.36
CA ALA A 122 -5.30 -8.92 -6.66
C ALA A 122 -5.36 -8.00 -5.43
N THR A 123 -6.39 -7.17 -5.33
CA THR A 123 -6.52 -6.23 -4.22
C THR A 123 -7.24 -6.93 -3.06
N LEU A 124 -6.51 -7.13 -1.96
CA LEU A 124 -7.05 -7.69 -0.72
C LEU A 124 -7.51 -6.58 0.21
N THR A 125 -8.62 -6.82 0.89
CA THR A 125 -9.04 -5.97 2.02
C THR A 125 -8.44 -6.52 3.31
N ILE A 126 -7.81 -5.64 4.07
CA ILE A 126 -7.27 -5.93 5.40
C ILE A 126 -8.19 -5.29 6.42
N THR A 127 -8.56 -6.05 7.44
CA THR A 127 -9.26 -5.52 8.61
C THR A 127 -8.33 -5.65 9.81
N ASP A 128 -8.11 -4.53 10.49
CA ASP A 128 -7.29 -4.41 11.70
C ASP A 128 -7.75 -3.16 12.45
N THR A 129 -8.23 -3.34 13.68
CA THR A 129 -8.89 -2.27 14.42
C THR A 129 -7.89 -1.21 14.89
N SER A 130 -8.17 0.05 14.54
CA SER A 130 -7.36 1.20 14.98
C SER A 130 -5.88 1.12 14.57
N HIS A 131 -5.61 0.57 13.38
CA HIS A 131 -4.25 0.38 12.86
C HIS A 131 -3.44 1.69 12.71
N GLY A 132 -4.10 2.86 12.62
CA GLY A 132 -3.47 4.17 12.50
C GLY A 132 -2.57 4.35 11.26
N ALA A 133 -2.68 3.45 10.28
CA ALA A 133 -1.94 3.58 9.03
C ALA A 133 -2.57 4.66 8.14
N VAL A 134 -1.75 5.30 7.32
CA VAL A 134 -2.15 6.19 6.25
C VAL A 134 -1.81 5.56 4.89
N GLN A 135 -2.32 6.12 3.81
CA GLN A 135 -1.98 5.65 2.47
C GLN A 135 -0.46 5.72 2.24
N ASN A 136 0.09 4.71 1.59
CA ASN A 136 1.51 4.48 1.34
C ASN A 136 2.34 4.01 2.55
N ASP A 137 1.78 3.86 3.74
CA ASP A 137 2.46 3.23 4.87
C ASP A 137 2.85 1.79 4.57
N PHE A 138 3.83 1.29 5.31
CA PHE A 138 4.29 -0.10 5.18
C PHE A 138 3.90 -0.91 6.41
N VAL A 139 3.49 -2.15 6.15
CA VAL A 139 3.16 -3.15 7.16
C VAL A 139 3.77 -4.49 6.75
N THR A 140 4.41 -5.17 7.69
CA THR A 140 4.88 -6.54 7.51
C THR A 140 3.95 -7.49 8.24
N PHE A 141 3.37 -8.45 7.52
CA PHE A 141 2.55 -9.49 8.13
C PHE A 141 3.36 -10.74 8.44
N SER A 142 2.98 -11.40 9.52
CA SER A 142 3.52 -12.71 9.93
C SER A 142 2.44 -13.57 10.56
N GLY A 143 2.67 -14.88 10.63
CA GLY A 143 1.73 -15.82 11.24
C GLY A 143 0.46 -16.10 10.43
N ALA A 144 0.33 -15.56 9.22
CA ALA A 144 -0.82 -15.81 8.36
C ALA A 144 -0.75 -17.20 7.73
N SER A 145 -1.91 -17.88 7.66
CA SER A 145 -2.16 -19.06 6.85
C SER A 145 -2.78 -18.70 5.51
N SER A 146 -2.78 -19.65 4.56
CA SER A 146 -3.40 -19.46 3.23
C SER A 146 -4.88 -19.09 3.34
N LEU A 147 -5.39 -18.32 2.38
CA LEU A 147 -6.83 -18.08 2.23
C LEU A 147 -7.56 -19.28 1.59
N GLY A 148 -6.82 -20.27 1.06
CA GLY A 148 -7.36 -21.51 0.52
C GLY A 148 -7.18 -21.71 -0.98
N GLY A 149 -6.70 -20.69 -1.69
CA GLY A 149 -6.44 -20.72 -3.12
C GLY A 149 -5.06 -20.20 -3.49
N ASN A 150 -5.00 -19.23 -4.39
CA ASN A 150 -3.76 -18.62 -4.87
C ASN A 150 -3.07 -17.74 -3.80
N ILE A 151 -3.85 -17.20 -2.86
CA ILE A 151 -3.33 -16.38 -1.77
C ILE A 151 -2.81 -17.30 -0.67
N THR A 152 -1.56 -17.71 -0.82
CA THR A 152 -0.88 -18.64 0.10
C THR A 152 -0.34 -17.91 1.32
N ALA A 153 0.11 -18.66 2.34
CA ALA A 153 0.81 -18.12 3.50
C ALA A 153 2.07 -17.32 3.11
N THR A 154 2.82 -17.78 2.10
CA THR A 154 4.00 -17.08 1.59
C THR A 154 3.65 -15.73 0.95
N VAL A 155 2.51 -15.66 0.24
CA VAL A 155 2.00 -14.41 -0.31
C VAL A 155 1.62 -13.45 0.81
N LEU A 156 1.02 -13.90 1.90
CA LEU A 156 0.56 -13.03 2.99
C LEU A 156 1.69 -12.57 3.92
N ASN A 157 2.63 -13.48 4.27
CA ASN A 157 3.68 -13.23 5.27
C ASN A 157 4.87 -12.47 4.67
N GLN A 158 4.66 -11.23 4.27
CA GLN A 158 5.68 -10.32 3.75
C GLN A 158 5.30 -8.85 3.97
N GLU A 159 6.16 -7.94 3.55
CA GLU A 159 5.89 -6.51 3.62
C GLU A 159 4.97 -6.06 2.49
N TYR A 160 3.99 -5.23 2.87
CA TYR A 160 3.04 -4.59 1.96
C TYR A 160 2.96 -3.09 2.17
N GLN A 161 2.69 -2.38 1.08
CA GLN A 161 2.33 -0.97 1.13
C GLN A 161 0.80 -0.84 1.17
N VAL A 162 0.30 0.03 2.05
CA VAL A 162 -1.12 0.39 2.12
C VAL A 162 -1.51 1.13 0.84
N ALA A 163 -2.37 0.51 0.03
CA ALA A 163 -2.79 1.06 -1.25
C ALA A 163 -3.86 2.14 -1.06
N ASN A 164 -4.96 1.82 -0.39
CA ASN A 164 -6.03 2.76 -0.09
C ASN A 164 -6.57 2.53 1.32
N LEU A 165 -6.90 3.62 2.02
CA LEU A 165 -7.64 3.55 3.27
C LEU A 165 -9.14 3.42 2.97
N ILE A 166 -9.80 2.49 3.65
CA ILE A 166 -11.27 2.36 3.65
C ILE A 166 -11.83 3.15 4.84
N ASN A 167 -11.27 2.93 6.02
CA ASN A 167 -11.62 3.61 7.27
C ASN A 167 -10.53 3.37 8.33
N ALA A 168 -10.75 3.79 9.58
CA ALA A 168 -9.79 3.61 10.68
C ALA A 168 -9.46 2.14 11.02
N ASN A 169 -10.26 1.19 10.54
CA ASN A 169 -10.14 -0.24 10.85
C ASN A 169 -9.89 -1.12 9.63
N SER A 170 -9.79 -0.53 8.45
CA SER A 170 -9.57 -1.33 7.22
C SER A 170 -8.92 -0.52 6.09
N TYR A 171 -8.15 -1.22 5.31
CA TYR A 171 -7.43 -0.70 4.15
C TYR A 171 -7.24 -1.80 3.11
N THR A 172 -6.65 -1.46 1.97
CA THR A 172 -6.34 -2.40 0.92
C THR A 172 -4.84 -2.53 0.69
N ILE A 173 -4.43 -3.72 0.26
CA ILE A 173 -3.10 -4.00 -0.28
C ILE A 173 -3.23 -4.68 -1.63
N LYS A 174 -2.17 -4.67 -2.43
CA LYS A 174 -2.07 -5.45 -3.65
C LYS A 174 -1.24 -6.70 -3.39
N ALA A 175 -1.86 -7.87 -3.55
CA ALA A 175 -1.18 -9.14 -3.32
C ALA A 175 -0.06 -9.38 -4.35
N LYS A 176 1.07 -9.86 -3.88
CA LYS A 176 2.26 -10.15 -4.68
C LYS A 176 2.99 -11.39 -4.17
N ASP A 177 3.73 -12.04 -5.02
CA ASP A 177 4.66 -13.10 -4.62
C ASP A 177 6.00 -12.52 -4.13
N THR A 178 6.92 -13.39 -3.72
CA THR A 178 8.26 -13.00 -3.24
C THR A 178 9.16 -12.43 -4.35
N SER A 179 8.79 -12.58 -5.61
CA SER A 179 9.44 -11.98 -6.77
C SER A 179 8.77 -10.67 -7.20
N ASN A 180 7.80 -10.18 -6.40
CA ASN A 180 7.01 -8.97 -6.63
C ASN A 180 6.05 -9.05 -7.84
N ASN A 181 5.70 -10.25 -8.33
CA ASN A 181 4.65 -10.41 -9.33
C ASN A 181 3.28 -10.34 -8.64
N THR A 182 2.31 -9.76 -9.34
CA THR A 182 0.93 -9.67 -8.85
C THR A 182 0.30 -11.06 -8.72
N VAL A 183 -0.33 -11.33 -7.59
CA VAL A 183 -1.07 -12.56 -7.31
C VAL A 183 -2.57 -12.24 -7.21
N PHE A 184 -3.40 -13.04 -7.87
CA PHE A 184 -4.84 -12.81 -7.94
C PHE A 184 -5.58 -13.87 -7.14
N ALA A 185 -6.45 -13.43 -6.22
CA ALA A 185 -7.33 -14.31 -5.47
C ALA A 185 -8.35 -15.00 -6.39
N ASN A 186 -8.56 -16.27 -6.19
CA ASN A 186 -9.57 -17.07 -6.87
C ASN A 186 -10.76 -17.38 -5.95
N SER A 187 -11.73 -18.15 -6.43
CA SER A 187 -12.94 -18.51 -5.68
C SER A 187 -12.67 -19.37 -4.43
N SER A 188 -11.51 -20.02 -4.35
CA SER A 188 -11.11 -20.82 -3.19
C SER A 188 -10.48 -19.97 -2.08
N ASP A 189 -10.08 -18.72 -2.38
CA ASP A 189 -9.50 -17.79 -1.40
C ASP A 189 -10.60 -17.15 -0.51
N SER A 190 -11.32 -17.99 0.22
CA SER A 190 -12.42 -17.61 1.12
C SER A 190 -12.01 -17.53 2.59
N GLY A 191 -10.79 -17.93 2.94
CA GLY A 191 -10.24 -17.83 4.28
C GLY A 191 -9.92 -16.39 4.67
N ASN A 192 -9.52 -16.21 5.94
CA ASN A 192 -9.20 -14.90 6.53
C ASN A 192 -7.74 -14.76 7.00
N GLY A 193 -6.88 -15.73 6.72
CA GLY A 193 -5.48 -15.76 7.16
C GLY A 193 -5.24 -16.46 8.50
N GLY A 194 -6.29 -16.87 9.19
CA GLY A 194 -6.19 -17.59 10.49
C GLY A 194 -6.11 -16.66 11.70
N SER A 195 -5.92 -17.25 12.88
CA SER A 195 -5.97 -16.56 14.18
C SER A 195 -4.61 -16.15 14.74
N SER A 196 -3.53 -16.33 13.97
CA SER A 196 -2.17 -16.05 14.42
C SER A 196 -1.53 -14.86 13.68
N VAL A 197 -2.30 -14.15 12.87
CA VAL A 197 -1.80 -13.04 12.05
C VAL A 197 -1.41 -11.86 12.93
N VAL A 198 -0.20 -11.38 12.71
CA VAL A 198 0.34 -10.16 13.34
C VAL A 198 0.73 -9.18 12.24
N GLY A 199 0.39 -7.92 12.40
CA GLY A 199 0.82 -6.80 11.56
C GLY A 199 1.84 -5.94 12.29
N ALA A 200 3.03 -5.78 11.72
CA ALA A 200 4.06 -4.85 12.19
C ALA A 200 4.07 -3.61 11.30
N TYR A 201 3.49 -2.53 11.79
CA TYR A 201 3.37 -1.26 11.07
C TYR A 201 4.62 -0.42 11.27
N GLN A 202 5.24 -0.02 10.19
CA GLN A 202 6.35 0.93 10.22
C GLN A 202 5.86 2.34 10.58
N LEU A 203 6.79 3.22 10.90
CA LEU A 203 6.52 4.64 11.09
C LEU A 203 5.78 5.19 9.88
N ASN A 204 4.71 5.96 10.11
CA ASN A 204 3.89 6.51 9.03
C ASN A 204 4.76 7.23 7.99
N THR A 205 4.44 7.06 6.73
CA THR A 205 5.10 7.77 5.64
C THR A 205 4.82 9.27 5.72
N GLY A 206 5.80 10.08 5.37
CA GLY A 206 5.63 11.52 5.30
C GLY A 206 5.37 12.02 3.89
N LEU A 207 5.03 13.29 3.74
CA LEU A 207 4.85 13.91 2.45
C LEU A 207 6.14 13.90 1.63
N ASP A 208 6.03 13.58 0.33
CA ASP A 208 7.13 13.67 -0.62
C ASP A 208 7.43 15.12 -1.00
N VAL A 209 6.41 15.95 -1.13
CA VAL A 209 6.53 17.35 -1.48
C VAL A 209 5.87 18.23 -0.41
N PHE A 210 6.50 19.37 -0.14
CA PHE A 210 5.89 20.39 0.70
C PHE A 210 4.79 21.11 -0.09
N VAL A 211 3.55 21.05 0.39
CA VAL A 211 2.47 21.88 -0.09
C VAL A 211 2.29 23.01 0.91
N GLN A 212 2.70 24.19 0.54
CA GLN A 212 2.48 25.39 1.37
C GLN A 212 0.99 25.68 1.39
N ALA A 213 0.33 25.55 2.54
CA ALA A 213 -1.09 25.80 2.70
C ALA A 213 -1.41 27.27 2.97
N ASP A 214 -0.45 28.03 3.56
CA ASP A 214 -0.60 29.45 3.94
C ASP A 214 0.64 30.28 3.60
N GLY A 215 0.44 31.54 3.25
CA GLY A 215 1.49 32.51 3.03
C GLY A 215 1.29 33.37 1.79
N TRP A 216 2.13 34.41 1.67
CA TRP A 216 2.18 35.26 0.50
C TRP A 216 2.57 34.46 -0.75
N GLY A 217 1.69 34.44 -1.75
CA GLY A 217 1.92 33.71 -3.01
C GLY A 217 1.35 32.30 -3.06
N VAL A 218 0.57 31.87 -2.06
CA VAL A 218 -0.15 30.59 -2.07
C VAL A 218 -1.58 30.79 -2.57
N GLY A 219 -1.96 30.04 -3.60
CA GLY A 219 -3.30 30.13 -4.22
C GLY A 219 -3.45 31.29 -5.23
N THR A 220 -4.68 31.47 -5.71
CA THR A 220 -5.02 32.56 -6.64
C THR A 220 -5.03 33.89 -5.92
N TRP A 221 -4.44 34.92 -6.52
CA TRP A 221 -4.52 36.31 -6.05
C TRP A 221 -5.98 36.70 -5.81
N GLY A 222 -6.29 37.16 -4.60
CA GLY A 222 -7.65 37.58 -4.22
C GLY A 222 -8.53 36.48 -3.61
N ALA A 223 -8.02 35.25 -3.40
CA ALA A 223 -8.75 34.23 -2.68
C ALA A 223 -8.57 34.41 -1.17
N GLY A 224 -9.61 34.95 -0.51
CA GLY A 224 -9.67 35.14 0.95
C GLY A 224 -9.37 36.57 1.42
N GLY A 225 -9.91 36.93 2.60
CA GLY A 225 -9.62 38.22 3.26
C GLY A 225 -8.21 38.26 3.84
N PHE A 226 -7.66 39.46 4.00
CA PHE A 226 -6.40 39.71 4.69
C PHE A 226 -6.48 39.09 6.11
N GLY A 227 -5.65 38.06 6.39
CA GLY A 227 -5.62 37.39 7.70
C GLY A 227 -6.47 36.16 7.85
N SER A 228 -7.10 35.63 6.78
CA SER A 228 -7.68 34.27 6.82
C SER A 228 -6.58 33.23 6.74
N SER A 229 -6.09 32.74 7.89
CA SER A 229 -5.24 31.56 7.94
C SER A 229 -6.13 30.34 7.83
N THR A 230 -5.93 29.52 6.80
CA THR A 230 -6.32 28.11 6.88
C THR A 230 -5.38 27.46 7.89
N SER A 231 -5.92 26.85 8.94
CA SER A 231 -5.10 26.17 9.95
C SER A 231 -4.24 25.12 9.28
N LEU A 232 -2.91 25.27 9.35
CA LEU A 232 -1.98 24.23 8.97
C LEU A 232 -2.25 23.00 9.84
N SER A 233 -2.75 21.92 9.24
CA SER A 233 -2.77 20.63 9.91
C SER A 233 -1.33 20.16 10.07
N PHE A 234 -0.92 19.83 11.31
CA PHE A 234 0.40 19.23 11.57
C PHE A 234 0.63 17.92 10.79
N THR A 235 -0.42 17.32 10.26
CA THR A 235 -0.38 16.13 9.41
C THR A 235 0.22 16.38 8.02
N ASN A 236 0.43 17.64 7.61
CA ASN A 236 0.96 18.00 6.28
C ASN A 236 2.44 18.40 6.32
N GLN A 237 3.19 17.95 7.31
CA GLN A 237 4.62 18.28 7.39
C GLN A 237 5.44 17.41 6.45
N LEU A 238 6.47 18.02 5.87
CA LEU A 238 7.47 17.31 5.09
C LEU A 238 8.22 16.32 5.99
N ARG A 239 8.38 15.06 5.54
CA ARG A 239 9.24 14.09 6.23
C ARG A 239 10.68 14.55 6.18
N LEU A 240 11.27 14.79 7.35
CA LEU A 240 12.68 15.10 7.53
C LEU A 240 13.30 14.11 8.53
N TRP A 241 14.59 13.85 8.36
CA TRP A 241 15.36 13.01 9.26
C TRP A 241 16.49 13.84 9.88
N SER A 242 16.64 13.72 11.18
CA SER A 242 17.88 14.09 11.88
C SER A 242 18.63 12.79 12.18
N ALA A 243 19.91 12.78 11.87
CA ALA A 243 20.78 11.63 12.10
C ALA A 243 22.10 12.11 12.70
N ASP A 244 22.55 11.40 13.70
CA ASP A 244 23.84 11.57 14.35
C ASP A 244 24.33 10.20 14.86
N ASN A 245 25.56 10.07 15.29
CA ASN A 245 26.08 8.85 15.89
C ASN A 245 26.54 9.09 17.33
N PHE A 246 26.37 8.09 18.17
CA PHE A 246 26.90 8.03 19.50
C PHE A 246 27.81 6.79 19.61
N GLY A 247 29.10 7.00 19.45
CA GLY A 247 30.03 5.90 19.24
C GLY A 247 29.74 5.18 17.93
N GLU A 248 29.38 3.91 17.99
CA GLU A 248 29.01 3.09 16.83
C GLU A 248 27.52 3.15 16.50
N ASP A 249 26.70 3.56 17.46
CA ASP A 249 25.24 3.57 17.36
C ASP A 249 24.74 4.75 16.53
N LEU A 250 23.82 4.48 15.61
CA LEU A 250 23.12 5.50 14.85
C LEU A 250 21.91 6.01 15.64
N ILE A 251 21.88 7.32 15.89
CA ILE A 251 20.71 7.98 16.48
C ILE A 251 19.90 8.61 15.36
N LEU A 252 18.61 8.27 15.29
CA LEU A 252 17.67 8.77 14.30
C LEU A 252 16.48 9.46 14.96
N HIS A 253 16.06 10.57 14.38
CA HIS A 253 14.80 11.22 14.70
C HIS A 253 14.04 11.53 13.43
N ALA A 254 12.80 11.03 13.34
CA ALA A 254 11.88 11.31 12.25
C ALA A 254 10.99 12.50 12.60
N ARG A 255 10.84 13.44 11.68
CA ARG A 255 9.97 14.60 11.81
C ARG A 255 9.02 14.65 10.61
N GLY A 256 7.73 14.92 10.86
CA GLY A 256 6.69 14.98 9.83
C GLY A 256 6.18 13.61 9.40
N GLY A 257 4.87 13.38 9.48
CA GLY A 257 4.15 12.14 9.21
C GLY A 257 3.32 11.70 10.39
#